data_10fb4b237e6f51eabd2adb9a6679f227
#
_entry.id   10fb4b237e6f51eabd2adb9a6679f227
#
_cell.length_a   1.000
_cell.length_b   1.000
_cell.length_c   1.000
_cell.angle_alpha   90.00
_cell.angle_beta   90.00
_cell.angle_gamma   90.00
#
_symmetry.space_group_name_H-M   'P 1'
#
loop_
_entity.id
_entity.type
_entity.pdbx_description
1 polymer ?
#
loop_
_entity_poly.entity_id
_entity_poly.type
_entity_poly.pdbx_seq_one_letter_code
_entity_poly.pdbx_strand_id
1 'polypeptide(L)'
;MRGAAEIAQLVGRGELDPVAVVAEALERIAGGADLNAIMVTDGERALGRARAGVSGRLAGVPLLVKDLIDVAGLRTTFGSKLYAHRIAEATAPCVLALEAEGAIVVATTTCDEFAWGVGGQNPHLGNTRNPRRPGRITGGSSSGNAAALAVGMGALAVGTDTGGSVRLPAAGCGVVGFKTPHGAISTAGVFPLAPSLDTVGPMARSVEDCALAWSVLTGEPVPEPRLEGKRIGKLVRHPGLGEGSEQAAFDPRADALPGEPVELPEPSGDVWPVFYGEAAESHRATYPARAEDYGSIIRPKLEQAMATTPAALAAARAAMEGWRAAAREAPAVDVIVSPVLGLPDLPGIDTPEHEFRIPFSAYARVYNFLGWPAIAIGETQLAARDPRTLLEAALAWDP
;
A
#
# COMPACT_ATOMS: atom_id res chain seq x y z
N MET A 1 -5.10 15.21 13.90
CA MET A 1 -4.97 13.96 14.69
C MET A 1 -3.49 13.69 14.96
N ARG A 2 -3.15 13.19 16.16
CA ARG A 2 -1.81 12.76 16.58
C ARG A 2 -1.35 11.53 15.79
N GLY A 3 -0.04 11.19 15.86
CA GLY A 3 0.50 9.93 15.32
C GLY A 3 0.10 8.71 16.14
N ALA A 4 0.26 7.51 15.56
CA ALA A 4 -0.15 6.27 16.23
C ALA A 4 0.70 5.98 17.48
N ALA A 5 2.02 6.16 17.39
CA ALA A 5 2.93 5.99 18.52
C ALA A 5 2.61 6.94 19.67
N GLU A 6 2.37 8.23 19.38
CA GLU A 6 2.00 9.24 20.39
C GLU A 6 0.66 8.92 21.06
N ILE A 7 -0.37 8.52 20.26
CA ILE A 7 -1.68 8.13 20.80
C ILE A 7 -1.52 6.94 21.77
N ALA A 8 -0.85 5.88 21.32
CA ALA A 8 -0.66 4.68 22.11
C ALA A 8 0.07 4.95 23.43
N GLN A 9 1.11 5.81 23.40
CA GLN A 9 1.86 6.21 24.58
C GLN A 9 1.00 6.99 25.58
N LEU A 10 0.25 7.99 25.11
CA LEU A 10 -0.60 8.83 25.95
C LEU A 10 -1.78 8.06 26.55
N VAL A 11 -2.42 7.18 25.76
CA VAL A 11 -3.49 6.29 26.24
C VAL A 11 -2.94 5.31 27.28
N GLY A 12 -1.79 4.70 27.01
CA GLY A 12 -1.14 3.78 27.94
C GLY A 12 -0.77 4.41 29.29
N ARG A 13 -0.54 5.73 29.34
CA ARG A 13 -0.28 6.51 30.57
C ARG A 13 -1.57 7.05 31.22
N GLY A 14 -2.72 6.88 30.60
CA GLY A 14 -3.99 7.47 31.06
C GLY A 14 -4.08 9.00 30.87
N GLU A 15 -3.20 9.57 30.04
CA GLU A 15 -3.15 11.00 29.72
C GLU A 15 -4.06 11.38 28.54
N LEU A 16 -4.54 10.41 27.79
CA LEU A 16 -5.46 10.58 26.65
C LEU A 16 -6.58 9.54 26.73
N ASP A 17 -7.81 10.01 26.61
CA ASP A 17 -8.99 9.14 26.56
C ASP A 17 -9.16 8.51 25.16
N PRO A 18 -9.11 7.18 25.03
CA PRO A 18 -9.29 6.52 23.73
C PRO A 18 -10.68 6.78 23.14
N VAL A 19 -11.70 7.05 23.95
CA VAL A 19 -13.05 7.42 23.47
C VAL A 19 -13.00 8.77 22.75
N ALA A 20 -12.28 9.75 23.31
CA ALA A 20 -12.12 11.06 22.69
C ALA A 20 -11.33 10.96 21.37
N VAL A 21 -10.31 10.10 21.31
CA VAL A 21 -9.52 9.88 20.06
C VAL A 21 -10.38 9.28 18.95
N VAL A 22 -11.18 8.25 19.29
CA VAL A 22 -12.09 7.63 18.31
C VAL A 22 -13.18 8.59 17.88
N ALA A 23 -13.75 9.38 18.80
CA ALA A 23 -14.74 10.42 18.47
C ALA A 23 -14.17 11.44 17.50
N GLU A 24 -12.95 11.95 17.74
CA GLU A 24 -12.27 12.85 16.82
C GLU A 24 -12.09 12.23 15.43
N ALA A 25 -11.72 10.95 15.34
CA ALA A 25 -11.60 10.25 14.07
C ALA A 25 -12.92 10.21 13.30
N LEU A 26 -14.01 9.87 14.00
CA LEU A 26 -15.35 9.78 13.41
C LEU A 26 -15.87 11.16 12.97
N GLU A 27 -15.61 12.22 13.72
CA GLU A 27 -15.93 13.61 13.33
C GLU A 27 -15.19 14.01 12.05
N ARG A 28 -13.90 13.70 11.94
CA ARG A 28 -13.10 13.97 10.74
C ARG A 28 -13.59 13.16 9.54
N ILE A 29 -14.01 11.91 9.74
CA ILE A 29 -14.62 11.08 8.71
C ILE A 29 -15.91 11.74 8.20
N ALA A 30 -16.79 12.16 9.10
CA ALA A 30 -18.04 12.80 8.75
C ALA A 30 -17.82 14.15 8.01
N GLY A 31 -16.83 14.94 8.45
CA GLY A 31 -16.50 16.24 7.85
C GLY A 31 -15.78 16.15 6.50
N GLY A 32 -15.21 15.00 6.15
CA GLY A 32 -14.46 14.81 4.91
C GLY A 32 -15.12 13.85 3.91
N ALA A 33 -16.42 13.71 3.95
CA ALA A 33 -17.19 12.81 3.07
C ALA A 33 -16.99 13.10 1.56
N ASP A 34 -16.68 14.34 1.21
CA ASP A 34 -16.42 14.79 -0.16
C ASP A 34 -15.13 14.19 -0.76
N LEU A 35 -14.22 13.69 0.07
CA LEU A 35 -13.01 13.01 -0.41
C LEU A 35 -13.30 11.64 -1.02
N ASN A 36 -14.46 11.06 -0.76
CA ASN A 36 -14.80 9.69 -1.16
C ASN A 36 -13.72 8.68 -0.75
N ALA A 37 -13.17 8.85 0.46
CA ALA A 37 -12.07 8.03 0.97
C ALA A 37 -12.54 6.86 1.85
N ILE A 38 -13.77 6.95 2.39
CA ILE A 38 -14.33 5.99 3.34
C ILE A 38 -15.41 5.14 2.66
N MET A 39 -15.34 3.84 2.88
CA MET A 39 -16.31 2.88 2.36
C MET A 39 -17.41 2.56 3.36
N VAL A 40 -17.03 2.22 4.59
CA VAL A 40 -17.95 1.90 5.69
C VAL A 40 -17.38 2.40 7.00
N THR A 41 -18.23 2.94 7.86
CA THR A 41 -17.94 3.22 9.27
C THR A 41 -18.89 2.45 10.16
N ASP A 42 -18.38 1.98 11.31
CA ASP A 42 -19.19 1.48 12.42
C ASP A 42 -18.77 2.22 13.70
N GLY A 43 -19.28 3.43 13.85
CA GLY A 43 -18.93 4.32 14.95
C GLY A 43 -19.33 3.78 16.31
N GLU A 44 -20.47 3.07 16.43
CA GLU A 44 -20.91 2.47 17.69
C GLU A 44 -19.99 1.34 18.13
N ARG A 45 -19.59 0.46 17.21
CA ARG A 45 -18.60 -0.59 17.46
C ARG A 45 -17.26 0.01 17.90
N ALA A 46 -16.76 1.03 17.18
CA ALA A 46 -15.49 1.67 17.49
C ALA A 46 -15.50 2.34 18.87
N LEU A 47 -16.55 3.13 19.18
CA LEU A 47 -16.73 3.76 20.50
C LEU A 47 -16.94 2.73 21.61
N GLY A 48 -17.70 1.66 21.33
CA GLY A 48 -17.88 0.54 22.27
C GLY A 48 -16.56 -0.14 22.63
N ARG A 49 -15.69 -0.35 21.62
CA ARG A 49 -14.36 -0.91 21.82
C ARG A 49 -13.47 0.02 22.66
N ALA A 50 -13.51 1.33 22.41
CA ALA A 50 -12.77 2.31 23.20
C ALA A 50 -13.24 2.36 24.66
N ARG A 51 -14.57 2.32 24.91
CA ARG A 51 -15.14 2.31 26.25
C ARG A 51 -14.87 1.04 27.05
N ALA A 52 -14.71 -0.09 26.36
CA ALA A 52 -14.36 -1.37 27.00
C ALA A 52 -12.92 -1.38 27.55
N GLY A 53 -12.14 -0.36 27.21
CA GLY A 53 -10.72 -0.26 27.57
C GLY A 53 -9.84 -0.99 26.55
N VAL A 54 -8.71 -0.38 26.26
CA VAL A 54 -7.70 -0.90 25.32
C VAL A 54 -6.30 -0.80 25.94
N SER A 55 -5.46 -1.75 25.61
CA SER A 55 -4.06 -1.80 26.06
C SER A 55 -3.20 -2.40 24.96
N GLY A 56 -1.89 -2.29 25.08
CA GLY A 56 -0.94 -2.79 24.10
C GLY A 56 -0.23 -1.66 23.35
N ARG A 57 0.59 -2.04 22.39
CA ARG A 57 1.47 -1.13 21.66
C ARG A 57 0.75 -0.14 20.73
N LEU A 58 -0.53 -0.40 20.44
CA LEU A 58 -1.41 0.45 19.62
C LEU A 58 -2.67 0.89 20.39
N ALA A 59 -2.59 0.97 21.73
CA ALA A 59 -3.72 1.31 22.59
C ALA A 59 -4.43 2.60 22.13
N GLY A 60 -5.71 2.48 21.72
CA GLY A 60 -6.56 3.59 21.31
C GLY A 60 -6.27 4.18 19.92
N VAL A 61 -5.40 3.56 19.12
CA VAL A 61 -5.05 4.03 17.77
C VAL A 61 -6.20 3.80 16.80
N PRO A 62 -6.79 4.85 16.15
CA PRO A 62 -7.80 4.69 15.12
C PRO A 62 -7.19 4.07 13.86
N LEU A 63 -7.67 2.87 13.51
CA LEU A 63 -7.21 2.07 12.38
C LEU A 63 -8.18 2.17 11.20
N LEU A 64 -7.65 2.44 10.02
CA LEU A 64 -8.33 2.37 8.74
C LEU A 64 -7.94 1.06 8.03
N VAL A 65 -8.91 0.40 7.40
CA VAL A 65 -8.69 -0.88 6.71
C VAL A 65 -9.14 -0.74 5.25
N LYS A 66 -8.28 -1.05 4.29
CA LYS A 66 -8.63 -1.04 2.88
C LYS A 66 -9.78 -2.01 2.58
N ASP A 67 -10.76 -1.60 1.77
CA ASP A 67 -11.91 -2.43 1.33
C ASP A 67 -11.51 -3.60 0.40
N LEU A 68 -10.39 -4.21 0.68
CA LEU A 68 -9.88 -5.44 0.11
C LEU A 68 -9.60 -6.48 1.20
N ILE A 69 -9.60 -6.03 2.46
CA ILE A 69 -9.21 -6.78 3.65
C ILE A 69 -10.45 -6.97 4.52
N ASP A 70 -10.75 -8.19 4.85
CA ASP A 70 -11.94 -8.55 5.61
C ASP A 70 -11.89 -8.08 7.07
N VAL A 71 -12.99 -7.46 7.50
CA VAL A 71 -13.28 -7.14 8.89
C VAL A 71 -14.67 -7.72 9.22
N ALA A 72 -14.75 -8.69 10.09
CA ALA A 72 -15.99 -9.41 10.42
C ALA A 72 -17.14 -8.45 10.76
N GLY A 73 -18.29 -8.68 10.15
CA GLY A 73 -19.49 -7.87 10.32
C GLY A 73 -19.52 -6.59 9.49
N LEU A 74 -18.42 -6.17 8.85
CA LEU A 74 -18.41 -5.04 7.95
C LEU A 74 -18.57 -5.48 6.50
N ARG A 75 -19.14 -4.59 5.69
CA ARG A 75 -19.21 -4.77 4.26
C ARG A 75 -17.80 -4.64 3.67
N THR A 76 -17.40 -5.65 2.89
CA THR A 76 -16.14 -5.68 2.14
C THR A 76 -16.46 -5.98 0.68
N THR A 77 -16.31 -4.99 -0.19
CA THR A 77 -16.76 -5.06 -1.58
C THR A 77 -15.64 -5.30 -2.57
N PHE A 78 -14.40 -5.23 -2.12
CA PHE A 78 -13.21 -5.27 -2.99
C PHE A 78 -13.22 -4.16 -4.06
N GLY A 79 -13.90 -3.03 -3.76
CA GLY A 79 -14.13 -1.94 -4.71
C GLY A 79 -15.06 -2.29 -5.88
N SER A 80 -15.76 -3.43 -5.86
CA SER A 80 -16.51 -3.95 -7.00
C SER A 80 -18.01 -4.07 -6.75
N LYS A 81 -18.79 -3.86 -7.81
CA LYS A 81 -20.22 -4.12 -7.86
C LYS A 81 -20.55 -5.58 -7.61
N LEU A 82 -19.67 -6.51 -8.04
CA LEU A 82 -19.82 -7.96 -7.85
C LEU A 82 -20.07 -8.35 -6.38
N TYR A 83 -19.47 -7.63 -5.46
CA TYR A 83 -19.50 -7.90 -4.01
C TYR A 83 -20.16 -6.77 -3.20
N ALA A 84 -20.98 -5.92 -3.85
CA ALA A 84 -21.58 -4.74 -3.23
C ALA A 84 -22.35 -5.00 -1.91
N HIS A 85 -22.85 -6.20 -1.71
CA HIS A 85 -23.63 -6.60 -0.52
C HIS A 85 -22.91 -7.63 0.36
N ARG A 86 -21.64 -7.94 0.05
CA ARG A 86 -20.89 -8.94 0.83
C ARG A 86 -20.54 -8.38 2.21
N ILE A 87 -20.89 -9.13 3.23
CA ILE A 87 -20.45 -8.90 4.60
C ILE A 87 -19.37 -9.93 4.94
N ALA A 88 -18.24 -9.48 5.47
CA ALA A 88 -17.16 -10.38 5.86
C ALA A 88 -17.57 -11.21 7.10
N GLU A 89 -17.35 -12.53 7.05
CA GLU A 89 -17.69 -13.46 8.14
C GLU A 89 -16.57 -13.54 9.18
N ALA A 90 -15.33 -13.29 8.78
CA ALA A 90 -14.15 -13.34 9.63
C ALA A 90 -13.28 -12.10 9.42
N THR A 91 -12.51 -11.73 10.42
CA THR A 91 -11.50 -10.65 10.31
C THR A 91 -10.17 -11.23 9.87
N ALA A 92 -9.52 -10.56 8.93
CA ALA A 92 -8.19 -10.93 8.43
C ALA A 92 -7.14 -10.95 9.57
N PRO A 93 -6.22 -11.93 9.61
CA PRO A 93 -5.21 -12.04 10.67
C PRO A 93 -4.37 -10.78 10.89
N CYS A 94 -4.06 -10.04 9.82
CA CYS A 94 -3.32 -8.78 9.94
C CYS A 94 -4.10 -7.70 10.71
N VAL A 95 -5.42 -7.64 10.57
CA VAL A 95 -6.27 -6.72 11.34
C VAL A 95 -6.40 -7.21 12.77
N LEU A 96 -6.62 -8.51 12.99
CA LEU A 96 -6.69 -9.10 14.35
C LEU A 96 -5.43 -8.83 15.16
N ALA A 97 -4.24 -8.93 14.53
CA ALA A 97 -2.96 -8.64 15.18
C ALA A 97 -2.88 -7.19 15.66
N LEU A 98 -3.33 -6.23 14.84
CA LEU A 98 -3.36 -4.81 15.21
C LEU A 98 -4.40 -4.53 16.30
N GLU A 99 -5.59 -5.13 16.22
CA GLU A 99 -6.64 -5.00 17.23
C GLU A 99 -6.25 -5.66 18.59
N ALA A 100 -5.48 -6.75 18.56
CA ALA A 100 -4.98 -7.41 19.77
C ALA A 100 -4.02 -6.51 20.57
N GLU A 101 -3.30 -5.62 19.88
CA GLU A 101 -2.42 -4.61 20.48
C GLU A 101 -3.12 -3.25 20.74
N GLY A 102 -4.46 -3.25 20.70
CA GLY A 102 -5.29 -2.13 21.13
C GLY A 102 -5.67 -1.13 20.04
N ALA A 103 -5.36 -1.37 18.75
CA ALA A 103 -5.89 -0.58 17.67
C ALA A 103 -7.40 -0.75 17.55
N ILE A 104 -8.09 0.29 17.08
CA ILE A 104 -9.56 0.31 16.97
C ILE A 104 -9.92 0.60 15.51
N VAL A 105 -10.51 -0.38 14.83
CA VAL A 105 -11.03 -0.17 13.47
C VAL A 105 -12.15 0.87 13.51
N VAL A 106 -11.95 2.02 12.85
CA VAL A 106 -12.94 3.11 12.78
C VAL A 106 -13.66 3.13 11.45
N ALA A 107 -13.03 2.64 10.38
CA ALA A 107 -13.63 2.59 9.05
C ALA A 107 -12.90 1.60 8.13
N THR A 108 -13.63 1.14 7.10
CA THR A 108 -13.00 0.64 5.87
C THR A 108 -12.91 1.77 4.84
N THR A 109 -11.92 1.69 3.94
CA THR A 109 -11.58 2.76 3.01
C THR A 109 -11.77 2.33 1.56
N THR A 110 -12.10 3.27 0.69
CA THR A 110 -12.25 3.01 -0.75
C THR A 110 -10.93 2.56 -1.40
N CYS A 111 -11.06 1.82 -2.47
CA CYS A 111 -9.93 1.34 -3.27
C CYS A 111 -10.32 1.22 -4.75
N ASP A 112 -9.32 1.09 -5.60
CA ASP A 112 -9.51 0.71 -6.99
C ASP A 112 -10.08 -0.72 -7.03
N GLU A 113 -10.95 -1.00 -8.01
CA GLU A 113 -11.64 -2.28 -8.13
C GLU A 113 -10.65 -3.46 -8.13
N PHE A 114 -10.85 -4.42 -7.19
CA PHE A 114 -9.98 -5.58 -6.95
C PHE A 114 -8.49 -5.23 -6.76
N ALA A 115 -8.20 -4.01 -6.27
CA ALA A 115 -6.84 -3.49 -6.16
C ALA A 115 -6.08 -3.42 -7.50
N TRP A 116 -6.73 -3.59 -8.64
CA TRP A 116 -6.10 -3.61 -9.96
C TRP A 116 -6.16 -2.25 -10.67
N GLY A 117 -5.80 -1.22 -9.94
CA GLY A 117 -5.65 0.15 -10.41
C GLY A 117 -4.49 0.85 -9.73
N VAL A 118 -4.07 1.98 -10.30
CA VAL A 118 -2.96 2.81 -9.78
C VAL A 118 -3.36 4.27 -9.56
N GLY A 119 -4.61 4.65 -9.93
CA GLY A 119 -5.04 6.05 -9.94
C GLY A 119 -5.91 6.47 -8.76
N GLY A 120 -6.52 5.56 -8.04
CA GLY A 120 -7.61 5.86 -7.10
C GLY A 120 -8.91 6.12 -7.84
N GLN A 121 -9.08 5.52 -9.01
CA GLN A 121 -10.23 5.64 -9.88
C GLN A 121 -11.09 4.38 -9.79
N ASN A 122 -12.38 4.55 -9.52
CA ASN A 122 -13.29 3.43 -9.41
C ASN A 122 -14.62 3.73 -10.14
N PRO A 123 -14.96 2.98 -11.20
CA PRO A 123 -16.16 3.22 -11.99
C PRO A 123 -17.48 2.99 -11.23
N HIS A 124 -17.45 2.22 -10.13
CA HIS A 124 -18.64 1.86 -9.34
C HIS A 124 -18.85 2.78 -8.14
N LEU A 125 -17.74 3.19 -7.50
CA LEU A 125 -17.75 3.92 -6.23
C LEU A 125 -17.40 5.41 -6.40
N GLY A 126 -16.96 5.82 -7.60
CA GLY A 126 -16.39 7.14 -7.85
C GLY A 126 -14.92 7.24 -7.44
N ASN A 127 -14.24 8.26 -7.94
CA ASN A 127 -12.82 8.47 -7.70
C ASN A 127 -12.57 8.99 -6.28
N THR A 128 -11.54 8.49 -5.62
CA THR A 128 -11.03 9.08 -4.38
C THR A 128 -10.36 10.41 -4.69
N ARG A 129 -10.72 11.48 -3.99
CA ARG A 129 -10.17 12.82 -4.22
C ARG A 129 -8.89 13.03 -3.41
N ASN A 130 -7.91 13.63 -4.06
CA ASN A 130 -6.65 13.97 -3.44
C ASN A 130 -6.78 15.23 -2.58
N PRO A 131 -6.60 15.15 -1.25
CA PRO A 131 -6.74 16.29 -0.36
C PRO A 131 -5.55 17.27 -0.43
N ARG A 132 -4.41 16.83 -0.94
CA ARG A 132 -3.16 17.62 -1.02
C ARG A 132 -3.02 18.31 -2.37
N ARG A 133 -3.52 17.69 -3.44
CA ARG A 133 -3.46 18.19 -4.82
C ARG A 133 -4.84 18.08 -5.48
N PRO A 134 -5.77 19.00 -5.18
CA PRO A 134 -7.12 18.97 -5.75
C PRO A 134 -7.09 18.89 -7.29
N GLY A 135 -7.97 18.07 -7.85
CA GLY A 135 -8.04 17.85 -9.30
C GLY A 135 -7.02 16.85 -9.85
N ARG A 136 -6.12 16.32 -9.01
CA ARG A 136 -5.18 15.26 -9.36
C ARG A 136 -5.64 13.92 -8.78
N ILE A 137 -5.12 12.81 -9.35
CA ILE A 137 -5.32 11.47 -8.78
C ILE A 137 -4.68 11.37 -7.40
N THR A 138 -5.19 10.47 -6.56
CA THR A 138 -4.56 10.12 -5.28
C THR A 138 -3.36 9.20 -5.46
N GLY A 139 -3.31 8.47 -6.58
CA GLY A 139 -2.61 7.20 -6.64
C GLY A 139 -3.46 6.08 -6.04
N GLY A 140 -3.17 4.85 -6.42
CA GLY A 140 -3.94 3.66 -6.03
C GLY A 140 -3.06 2.42 -5.92
N SER A 141 -3.66 1.36 -5.46
CA SER A 141 -5.08 1.09 -5.22
C SER A 141 -5.55 1.36 -3.76
N SER A 142 -4.66 1.65 -2.79
CA SER A 142 -5.04 2.01 -1.41
C SER A 142 -5.33 3.53 -1.29
N SER A 143 -6.10 4.06 -2.24
CA SER A 143 -6.39 5.48 -2.40
C SER A 143 -7.10 6.09 -1.19
N GLY A 144 -8.14 5.41 -0.69
CA GLY A 144 -8.89 5.83 0.49
C GLY A 144 -8.04 5.89 1.75
N ASN A 145 -7.14 4.91 1.97
CA ASN A 145 -6.19 4.93 3.08
C ASN A 145 -5.35 6.20 3.06
N ALA A 146 -4.73 6.51 1.93
CA ALA A 146 -3.82 7.64 1.81
C ALA A 146 -4.55 8.98 1.97
N ALA A 147 -5.70 9.15 1.31
CA ALA A 147 -6.50 10.37 1.41
C ALA A 147 -7.01 10.59 2.84
N ALA A 148 -7.53 9.55 3.49
CA ALA A 148 -8.03 9.61 4.86
C ALA A 148 -6.92 9.92 5.89
N LEU A 149 -5.76 9.29 5.76
CA LEU A 149 -4.59 9.56 6.63
C LEU A 149 -4.10 11.00 6.47
N ALA A 150 -4.05 11.51 5.23
CA ALA A 150 -3.56 12.86 4.94
C ALA A 150 -4.37 13.96 5.63
N VAL A 151 -5.66 13.72 5.92
CA VAL A 151 -6.53 14.64 6.65
C VAL A 151 -6.83 14.20 8.08
N GLY A 152 -6.19 13.14 8.56
CA GLY A 152 -6.29 12.69 9.95
C GLY A 152 -7.60 11.99 10.32
N MET A 153 -8.26 11.29 9.38
CA MET A 153 -9.42 10.43 9.67
C MET A 153 -9.05 9.15 10.44
N GLY A 154 -7.78 8.82 10.47
CA GLY A 154 -7.16 7.75 11.25
C GLY A 154 -5.71 8.10 11.55
N ALA A 155 -5.08 7.34 12.43
CA ALA A 155 -3.66 7.49 12.73
C ALA A 155 -2.82 6.43 12.02
N LEU A 156 -3.41 5.27 11.77
CA LEU A 156 -2.80 4.13 11.09
C LEU A 156 -3.77 3.56 10.06
N ALA A 157 -3.24 3.03 8.96
CA ALA A 157 -4.03 2.26 8.00
C ALA A 157 -3.29 0.99 7.59
N VAL A 158 -4.05 -0.05 7.21
CA VAL A 158 -3.54 -1.26 6.58
C VAL A 158 -4.08 -1.39 5.16
N GLY A 159 -3.18 -1.56 4.20
CA GLY A 159 -3.48 -1.70 2.78
C GLY A 159 -2.77 -2.88 2.16
N THR A 160 -2.80 -2.96 0.82
CA THR A 160 -2.12 -4.01 0.03
C THR A 160 -1.27 -3.39 -1.07
N ASP A 161 -0.16 -4.02 -1.40
CA ASP A 161 0.77 -3.57 -2.41
C ASP A 161 1.21 -4.75 -3.29
N THR A 162 0.70 -4.78 -4.53
CA THR A 162 1.01 -5.79 -5.56
C THR A 162 1.92 -5.22 -6.65
N GLY A 163 1.84 -3.91 -6.87
CA GLY A 163 2.63 -3.20 -7.88
C GLY A 163 2.86 -1.73 -7.52
N GLY A 164 2.87 -1.41 -6.20
CA GLY A 164 3.02 -0.06 -5.68
C GLY A 164 1.81 0.47 -4.91
N SER A 165 0.78 -0.36 -4.70
CA SER A 165 -0.53 0.08 -4.24
C SER A 165 -0.62 0.60 -2.78
N VAL A 166 0.43 0.53 -1.99
CA VAL A 166 0.61 1.26 -0.72
C VAL A 166 1.45 2.52 -0.95
N ARG A 167 2.51 2.41 -1.74
CA ARG A 167 3.51 3.46 -1.96
C ARG A 167 3.06 4.56 -2.92
N LEU A 168 2.41 4.21 -4.04
CA LEU A 168 1.89 5.18 -5.01
C LEU A 168 0.91 6.17 -4.37
N PRO A 169 -0.15 5.71 -3.65
CA PRO A 169 -1.06 6.64 -2.99
C PRO A 169 -0.42 7.37 -1.81
N ALA A 170 0.55 6.76 -1.12
CA ALA A 170 1.31 7.45 -0.09
C ALA A 170 2.05 8.66 -0.66
N ALA A 171 2.77 8.49 -1.78
CA ALA A 171 3.44 9.58 -2.48
C ALA A 171 2.43 10.62 -3.00
N GLY A 172 1.32 10.20 -3.59
CA GLY A 172 0.30 11.09 -4.13
C GLY A 172 -0.38 11.97 -3.08
N CYS A 173 -0.57 11.45 -1.86
CA CYS A 173 -1.25 12.15 -0.76
C CYS A 173 -0.30 12.69 0.33
N GLY A 174 1.02 12.52 0.20
CA GLY A 174 2.02 13.02 1.14
C GLY A 174 1.94 12.36 2.51
N VAL A 175 1.78 11.04 2.53
CA VAL A 175 1.87 10.18 3.71
C VAL A 175 2.97 9.13 3.51
N VAL A 176 3.21 8.29 4.49
CA VAL A 176 4.19 7.20 4.44
C VAL A 176 3.47 5.89 4.10
N GLY A 177 4.07 5.10 3.22
CA GLY A 177 3.54 3.79 2.86
C GLY A 177 4.64 2.73 2.82
N PHE A 178 4.51 1.70 3.66
CA PHE A 178 5.50 0.64 3.75
C PHE A 178 5.00 -0.65 3.08
N LYS A 179 5.56 -0.94 1.91
CA LYS A 179 5.46 -2.25 1.29
C LYS A 179 6.39 -3.21 2.02
N THR A 180 5.82 -4.20 2.70
CA THR A 180 6.56 -5.21 3.47
C THR A 180 7.24 -6.25 2.56
N PRO A 181 8.19 -7.05 3.05
CA PRO A 181 8.70 -8.18 2.29
C PRO A 181 7.57 -9.12 1.88
N HIS A 182 7.66 -9.71 0.68
CA HIS A 182 6.70 -10.72 0.26
C HIS A 182 6.70 -11.92 1.22
N GLY A 183 5.51 -12.35 1.64
CA GLY A 183 5.31 -13.48 2.54
C GLY A 183 5.56 -13.18 4.03
N ALA A 184 6.00 -11.97 4.41
CA ALA A 184 6.25 -11.64 5.82
C ALA A 184 4.97 -11.48 6.65
N ILE A 185 3.87 -11.04 6.03
CA ILE A 185 2.56 -10.89 6.66
C ILE A 185 1.55 -11.73 5.88
N SER A 186 0.70 -12.45 6.61
CA SER A 186 -0.36 -13.27 6.02
C SER A 186 -1.34 -12.45 5.20
N THR A 187 -1.66 -12.91 4.00
CA THR A 187 -2.70 -12.38 3.13
C THR A 187 -4.05 -13.11 3.27
N ALA A 188 -4.21 -13.95 4.28
CA ALA A 188 -5.50 -14.59 4.57
C ALA A 188 -6.56 -13.51 4.89
N GLY A 189 -7.76 -13.66 4.35
CA GLY A 189 -8.82 -12.65 4.46
C GLY A 189 -8.59 -11.40 3.60
N VAL A 190 -7.69 -11.47 2.63
CA VAL A 190 -7.46 -10.43 1.61
C VAL A 190 -7.84 -10.98 0.25
N PHE A 191 -8.59 -10.23 -0.56
CA PHE A 191 -8.85 -10.64 -1.94
C PHE A 191 -7.54 -10.68 -2.73
N PRO A 192 -7.17 -11.82 -3.34
CA PRO A 192 -5.90 -11.95 -4.05
C PRO A 192 -5.94 -11.23 -5.40
N LEU A 193 -4.89 -10.48 -5.74
CA LEU A 193 -4.68 -9.97 -7.10
C LEU A 193 -3.62 -10.80 -7.83
N ALA A 194 -2.42 -10.88 -7.28
CA ALA A 194 -1.35 -11.72 -7.77
C ALA A 194 -0.55 -12.26 -6.56
N PRO A 195 -0.91 -13.45 -6.03
CA PRO A 195 -0.38 -13.98 -4.77
C PRO A 195 1.14 -14.01 -4.64
N SER A 196 1.87 -14.19 -5.75
CA SER A 196 3.34 -14.15 -5.75
C SER A 196 3.94 -12.75 -5.57
N LEU A 197 3.09 -11.69 -5.63
CA LEU A 197 3.49 -10.29 -5.57
C LEU A 197 2.76 -9.53 -4.45
N ASP A 198 1.59 -10.04 -4.00
CA ASP A 198 0.74 -9.40 -3.01
C ASP A 198 1.44 -9.29 -1.66
N THR A 199 1.37 -8.10 -1.06
CA THR A 199 1.82 -7.85 0.30
C THR A 199 0.79 -7.01 1.05
N VAL A 200 0.65 -7.26 2.35
CA VAL A 200 -0.06 -6.37 3.28
C VAL A 200 0.95 -5.36 3.82
N GLY A 201 0.60 -4.08 3.83
CA GLY A 201 1.51 -3.04 4.29
C GLY A 201 0.82 -1.93 5.09
N PRO A 202 1.47 -1.44 6.17
CA PRO A 202 0.99 -0.30 6.93
C PRO A 202 1.21 1.01 6.17
N MET A 203 0.31 1.96 6.42
CA MET A 203 0.39 3.35 5.99
C MET A 203 0.12 4.27 7.17
N ALA A 204 0.86 5.37 7.27
CA ALA A 204 0.74 6.34 8.36
C ALA A 204 1.26 7.72 7.91
N ARG A 205 1.30 8.69 8.81
CA ARG A 205 1.90 10.00 8.51
C ARG A 205 3.40 10.08 8.79
N SER A 206 3.98 9.08 9.47
CA SER A 206 5.40 9.00 9.79
C SER A 206 5.96 7.59 9.56
N VAL A 207 7.26 7.48 9.40
CA VAL A 207 7.98 6.19 9.34
C VAL A 207 7.90 5.47 10.69
N GLU A 208 7.96 6.21 11.80
CA GLU A 208 7.85 5.65 13.16
C GLU A 208 6.54 4.86 13.33
N ASP A 209 5.40 5.44 12.92
CA ASP A 209 4.10 4.78 13.00
C ASP A 209 4.02 3.52 12.11
N CYS A 210 4.61 3.56 10.92
CA CYS A 210 4.72 2.38 10.04
C CYS A 210 5.62 1.30 10.65
N ALA A 211 6.74 1.67 11.25
CA ALA A 211 7.66 0.75 11.91
C ALA A 211 7.03 0.12 13.17
N LEU A 212 6.25 0.89 13.93
CA LEU A 212 5.48 0.37 15.04
C LEU A 212 4.44 -0.67 14.58
N ALA A 213 3.70 -0.37 13.52
CA ALA A 213 2.74 -1.32 12.94
C ALA A 213 3.42 -2.59 12.42
N TRP A 214 4.57 -2.46 11.76
CA TRP A 214 5.39 -3.60 11.34
C TRP A 214 5.80 -4.46 12.53
N SER A 215 6.29 -3.83 13.60
CA SER A 215 6.67 -4.52 14.83
C SER A 215 5.51 -5.30 15.46
N VAL A 216 4.30 -4.75 15.40
CA VAL A 216 3.08 -5.45 15.86
C VAL A 216 2.75 -6.64 14.97
N LEU A 217 2.80 -6.45 13.65
CA LEU A 217 2.39 -7.47 12.67
C LEU A 217 3.35 -8.66 12.60
N THR A 218 4.62 -8.47 12.95
CA THR A 218 5.65 -9.50 12.82
C THR A 218 6.23 -9.99 14.15
N GLY A 219 6.08 -9.20 15.22
CA GLY A 219 6.76 -9.43 16.50
C GLY A 219 8.21 -8.96 16.53
N GLU A 220 8.76 -8.47 15.41
CA GLU A 220 10.12 -7.93 15.36
C GLU A 220 10.17 -6.56 16.07
N PRO A 221 11.26 -6.23 16.79
CA PRO A 221 11.39 -4.92 17.43
C PRO A 221 11.55 -3.81 16.38
N VAL A 222 11.05 -2.61 16.70
CA VAL A 222 11.38 -1.41 15.92
C VAL A 222 12.88 -1.18 16.01
N PRO A 223 13.62 -1.07 14.90
CA PRO A 223 15.05 -0.86 14.94
C PRO A 223 15.39 0.59 15.30
N GLU A 224 16.59 0.80 15.83
CA GLU A 224 17.12 2.14 16.05
C GLU A 224 17.43 2.84 14.71
N PRO A 225 17.16 4.15 14.59
CA PRO A 225 17.48 4.92 13.39
C PRO A 225 18.98 4.87 13.08
N ARG A 226 19.34 4.45 11.86
CA ARG A 226 20.74 4.34 11.46
C ARG A 226 20.93 4.45 9.95
N LEU A 227 21.56 5.52 9.52
CA LEU A 227 21.99 5.71 8.12
C LEU A 227 23.53 5.62 7.97
N GLU A 228 24.25 5.96 9.03
CA GLU A 228 25.72 5.94 9.05
C GLU A 228 26.25 4.52 8.77
N GLY A 229 27.26 4.45 7.90
CA GLY A 229 27.89 3.20 7.48
C GLY A 229 27.11 2.37 6.48
N LYS A 230 25.91 2.81 6.05
CA LYS A 230 25.18 2.15 4.97
C LYS A 230 25.65 2.67 3.61
N ARG A 231 25.84 1.73 2.67
CA ARG A 231 26.09 2.04 1.26
C ARG A 231 24.75 2.32 0.59
N ILE A 232 24.59 3.52 0.07
CA ILE A 232 23.36 3.99 -0.57
C ILE A 232 23.57 4.01 -2.07
N GLY A 233 22.65 3.36 -2.82
CA GLY A 233 22.58 3.41 -4.27
C GLY A 233 21.41 4.25 -4.74
N LYS A 234 21.61 5.15 -5.69
CA LYS A 234 20.55 5.90 -6.38
C LYS A 234 20.21 5.18 -7.67
N LEU A 235 19.00 4.63 -7.76
CA LEU A 235 18.57 3.89 -8.94
C LEU A 235 18.38 4.86 -10.13
N VAL A 236 19.26 4.77 -11.12
CA VAL A 236 19.26 5.66 -12.29
C VAL A 236 18.29 5.22 -13.38
N ARG A 237 17.98 3.93 -13.43
CA ARG A 237 17.05 3.32 -14.38
C ARG A 237 16.30 2.16 -13.76
N HIS A 238 14.99 2.06 -14.05
CA HIS A 238 14.24 0.88 -13.66
C HIS A 238 14.50 -0.28 -14.63
N PRO A 239 14.63 -1.50 -14.17
CA PRO A 239 14.82 -2.67 -15.03
C PRO A 239 13.53 -3.06 -15.74
N GLY A 240 13.57 -3.26 -17.06
CA GLY A 240 12.64 -4.00 -17.95
C GLY A 240 11.13 -3.92 -17.81
N LEU A 241 10.59 -3.04 -16.97
CA LEU A 241 9.17 -3.07 -16.61
C LEU A 241 8.31 -1.97 -17.26
N GLY A 242 8.81 -1.30 -18.29
CA GLY A 242 8.06 -0.30 -19.07
C GLY A 242 8.87 0.95 -19.39
N GLU A 243 8.38 1.71 -20.37
CA GLU A 243 8.96 2.95 -20.83
C GLU A 243 8.56 4.13 -19.94
N GLY A 244 9.33 5.23 -19.96
CA GLY A 244 8.91 6.55 -19.46
C GLY A 244 9.45 6.97 -18.10
N SER A 245 10.31 6.18 -17.46
CA SER A 245 10.88 6.51 -16.15
C SER A 245 12.09 7.44 -16.18
N GLU A 246 12.62 7.72 -17.33
CA GLU A 246 13.81 8.59 -17.50
C GLU A 246 13.58 10.06 -17.13
N GLN A 247 12.31 10.44 -16.92
CA GLN A 247 11.90 11.82 -16.60
C GLN A 247 11.50 12.03 -15.13
N ALA A 248 11.49 10.99 -14.30
CA ALA A 248 11.16 11.16 -12.90
C ALA A 248 12.31 11.81 -12.14
N ALA A 249 12.08 13.00 -11.64
CA ALA A 249 13.04 13.68 -10.77
C ALA A 249 13.01 13.06 -9.37
N PHE A 250 14.17 13.01 -8.72
CA PHE A 250 14.22 12.74 -7.29
C PHE A 250 13.67 13.92 -6.48
N ASP A 251 13.06 13.63 -5.33
CA ASP A 251 12.81 14.63 -4.30
C ASP A 251 14.14 15.31 -3.95
N PRO A 252 14.21 16.66 -3.84
CA PRO A 252 15.43 17.36 -3.47
C PRO A 252 16.11 16.83 -2.19
N ARG A 253 15.35 16.28 -1.25
CA ARG A 253 15.90 15.64 -0.04
C ARG A 253 16.64 14.35 -0.36
N ALA A 254 16.17 13.58 -1.35
CA ALA A 254 16.83 12.38 -1.83
C ALA A 254 18.10 12.71 -2.62
N ASP A 255 18.12 13.84 -3.33
CA ASP A 255 19.35 14.35 -3.99
C ASP A 255 20.46 14.67 -3.00
N ALA A 256 20.09 15.14 -1.80
CA ALA A 256 21.05 15.45 -0.72
C ALA A 256 21.61 14.21 -0.02
N LEU A 257 20.98 13.03 -0.18
CA LEU A 257 21.54 11.79 0.36
C LEU A 257 22.86 11.44 -0.36
N PRO A 258 23.93 11.11 0.38
CA PRO A 258 25.12 10.56 -0.24
C PRO A 258 24.79 9.21 -0.86
N GLY A 259 25.09 9.01 -2.14
CA GLY A 259 24.84 7.74 -2.81
C GLY A 259 25.37 7.74 -4.23
N GLU A 260 25.77 6.56 -4.70
CA GLU A 260 26.28 6.38 -6.06
C GLU A 260 25.18 5.92 -7.01
N PRO A 261 25.25 6.27 -8.30
CA PRO A 261 24.36 5.73 -9.32
C PRO A 261 24.45 4.20 -9.34
N VAL A 262 23.30 3.53 -9.32
CA VAL A 262 23.23 2.05 -9.39
C VAL A 262 22.17 1.62 -10.38
N GLU A 263 22.36 0.44 -10.94
CA GLU A 263 21.37 -0.26 -11.74
C GLU A 263 21.05 -1.62 -11.11
N LEU A 264 19.79 -2.00 -11.16
CA LEU A 264 19.36 -3.36 -10.86
C LEU A 264 19.56 -4.22 -12.12
N PRO A 265 19.88 -5.52 -11.96
CA PRO A 265 19.94 -6.42 -13.10
C PRO A 265 18.59 -6.49 -13.82
N GLU A 266 18.64 -6.70 -15.14
CA GLU A 266 17.44 -6.90 -15.95
C GLU A 266 16.92 -8.35 -15.79
N PRO A 267 15.59 -8.57 -15.82
CA PRO A 267 15.07 -9.92 -15.92
C PRO A 267 15.47 -10.57 -17.26
N SER A 268 15.76 -11.85 -17.24
CA SER A 268 16.17 -12.60 -18.44
C SER A 268 15.03 -12.86 -19.44
N GLY A 269 13.81 -12.46 -19.12
CA GLY A 269 12.62 -12.61 -19.96
C GLY A 269 11.45 -11.82 -19.40
N ASP A 270 10.29 -11.93 -20.08
CA ASP A 270 9.08 -11.26 -19.66
C ASP A 270 8.55 -11.85 -18.35
N VAL A 271 8.42 -11.03 -17.31
CA VAL A 271 7.91 -11.42 -15.98
C VAL A 271 6.42 -11.09 -15.79
N TRP A 272 5.83 -10.31 -16.69
CA TRP A 272 4.43 -9.88 -16.59
C TRP A 272 3.41 -11.03 -16.61
N PRO A 273 3.62 -12.14 -17.32
CA PRO A 273 2.68 -13.26 -17.24
C PRO A 273 2.49 -13.83 -15.85
N VAL A 274 3.41 -13.60 -14.88
CA VAL A 274 3.18 -13.95 -13.47
C VAL A 274 2.00 -13.15 -12.93
N PHE A 275 2.03 -11.83 -13.08
CA PHE A 275 0.96 -10.96 -12.62
C PHE A 275 -0.37 -11.28 -13.32
N TYR A 276 -0.38 -11.33 -14.66
CA TYR A 276 -1.60 -11.55 -15.42
C TYR A 276 -2.18 -12.96 -15.20
N GLY A 277 -1.35 -13.99 -15.18
CA GLY A 277 -1.82 -15.37 -14.99
C GLY A 277 -2.41 -15.61 -13.61
N GLU A 278 -1.83 -15.00 -12.57
CA GLU A 278 -2.36 -15.09 -11.21
C GLU A 278 -3.62 -14.25 -11.02
N ALA A 279 -3.68 -13.05 -11.62
CA ALA A 279 -4.91 -12.25 -11.64
C ALA A 279 -6.05 -12.96 -12.39
N ALA A 280 -5.76 -13.61 -13.53
CA ALA A 280 -6.76 -14.44 -14.23
C ALA A 280 -7.31 -15.56 -13.35
N GLU A 281 -6.45 -16.24 -12.60
CA GLU A 281 -6.88 -17.30 -11.68
C GLU A 281 -7.78 -16.76 -10.57
N SER A 282 -7.44 -15.63 -9.97
CA SER A 282 -8.23 -14.96 -8.92
C SER A 282 -9.65 -14.61 -9.37
N HIS A 283 -9.83 -14.36 -10.65
CA HIS A 283 -11.13 -13.99 -11.25
C HIS A 283 -11.84 -15.11 -12.01
N ARG A 284 -11.22 -16.28 -12.17
CA ARG A 284 -11.73 -17.39 -12.99
C ARG A 284 -13.16 -17.83 -12.64
N ALA A 285 -13.53 -17.76 -11.36
CA ALA A 285 -14.85 -18.16 -10.90
C ALA A 285 -15.97 -17.20 -11.34
N THR A 286 -15.65 -15.96 -11.68
CA THR A 286 -16.62 -14.90 -11.97
C THR A 286 -16.49 -14.33 -13.38
N TYR A 287 -15.31 -14.39 -13.98
CA TYR A 287 -15.06 -13.90 -15.33
C TYR A 287 -14.82 -15.10 -16.30
N PRO A 288 -15.39 -15.13 -17.51
CA PRO A 288 -16.19 -14.06 -18.16
C PRO A 288 -17.69 -14.08 -17.83
N ALA A 289 -18.19 -15.04 -17.07
CA ALA A 289 -19.63 -15.26 -16.87
C ALA A 289 -20.39 -14.03 -16.34
N ARG A 290 -19.71 -13.15 -15.59
CA ARG A 290 -20.24 -11.89 -15.04
C ARG A 290 -19.44 -10.67 -15.49
N ALA A 291 -18.96 -10.68 -16.75
CA ALA A 291 -18.09 -9.61 -17.27
C ALA A 291 -18.74 -8.22 -17.22
N GLU A 292 -20.07 -8.11 -17.32
CA GLU A 292 -20.81 -6.86 -17.26
C GLU A 292 -20.84 -6.22 -15.87
N ASP A 293 -20.58 -6.99 -14.82
CA ASP A 293 -20.50 -6.48 -13.45
C ASP A 293 -19.12 -5.91 -13.11
N TYR A 294 -18.13 -6.14 -13.96
CA TYR A 294 -16.79 -5.56 -13.83
C TYR A 294 -16.72 -4.16 -14.44
N GLY A 295 -16.02 -3.27 -13.79
CA GLY A 295 -15.87 -1.90 -14.24
C GLY A 295 -15.05 -1.76 -15.53
N SER A 296 -15.24 -0.64 -16.21
CA SER A 296 -14.59 -0.35 -17.50
C SER A 296 -13.06 -0.30 -17.44
N ILE A 297 -12.48 -0.03 -16.26
CA ILE A 297 -11.02 0.03 -16.06
C ILE A 297 -10.42 -1.38 -15.99
N ILE A 298 -11.08 -2.32 -15.33
CA ILE A 298 -10.51 -3.66 -15.09
C ILE A 298 -10.84 -4.67 -16.19
N ARG A 299 -11.97 -4.52 -16.88
CA ARG A 299 -12.42 -5.47 -17.89
C ARG A 299 -11.40 -5.73 -19.01
N PRO A 300 -10.80 -4.71 -19.65
CA PRO A 300 -9.76 -4.94 -20.67
C PRO A 300 -8.51 -5.62 -20.10
N LYS A 301 -8.19 -5.38 -18.84
CA LYS A 301 -7.05 -6.02 -18.16
C LYS A 301 -7.33 -7.51 -17.92
N LEU A 302 -8.56 -7.86 -17.56
CA LEU A 302 -8.99 -9.26 -17.42
C LEU A 302 -8.99 -10.00 -18.74
N GLU A 303 -9.42 -9.38 -19.84
CA GLU A 303 -9.34 -9.97 -21.18
C GLU A 303 -7.89 -10.32 -21.54
N GLN A 304 -6.96 -9.39 -21.28
CA GLN A 304 -5.52 -9.63 -21.46
C GLN A 304 -5.01 -10.75 -20.53
N ALA A 305 -5.41 -10.75 -19.28
CA ALA A 305 -4.99 -11.72 -18.28
C ALA A 305 -5.44 -13.15 -18.65
N MET A 306 -6.70 -13.30 -19.09
CA MET A 306 -7.25 -14.60 -19.51
C MET A 306 -6.55 -15.20 -20.74
N ALA A 307 -5.85 -14.38 -21.52
CA ALA A 307 -5.02 -14.85 -22.64
C ALA A 307 -3.65 -15.41 -22.21
N THR A 308 -3.29 -15.32 -20.93
CA THR A 308 -2.02 -15.85 -20.44
C THR A 308 -2.00 -17.37 -20.49
N THR A 309 -1.08 -17.92 -21.29
CA THR A 309 -0.97 -19.37 -21.42
C THR A 309 -0.18 -19.99 -20.26
N PRO A 310 -0.40 -21.28 -19.92
CA PRO A 310 0.41 -21.96 -18.91
C PRO A 310 1.90 -21.96 -19.22
N ALA A 311 2.28 -22.05 -20.48
CA ALA A 311 3.66 -22.01 -20.92
C ALA A 311 4.31 -20.64 -20.68
N ALA A 312 3.59 -19.54 -21.02
CA ALA A 312 4.06 -18.18 -20.75
C ALA A 312 4.20 -17.92 -19.24
N LEU A 313 3.25 -18.38 -18.44
CA LEU A 313 3.29 -18.26 -16.98
C LEU A 313 4.49 -19.02 -16.39
N ALA A 314 4.76 -20.24 -16.86
CA ALA A 314 5.90 -21.03 -16.38
C ALA A 314 7.24 -20.39 -16.75
N ALA A 315 7.38 -19.88 -17.99
CA ALA A 315 8.58 -19.15 -18.43
C ALA A 315 8.79 -17.86 -17.61
N ALA A 316 7.73 -17.12 -17.37
CA ALA A 316 7.79 -15.88 -16.58
C ALA A 316 8.18 -16.13 -15.10
N ARG A 317 7.68 -17.21 -14.49
CA ARG A 317 8.09 -17.62 -13.14
C ARG A 317 9.58 -17.94 -13.08
N ALA A 318 10.10 -18.68 -14.06
CA ALA A 318 11.53 -18.98 -14.13
C ALA A 318 12.37 -17.70 -14.32
N ALA A 319 11.95 -16.79 -15.19
CA ALA A 319 12.60 -15.49 -15.39
C ALA A 319 12.58 -14.63 -14.12
N MET A 320 11.45 -14.58 -13.39
CA MET A 320 11.34 -13.87 -12.13
C MET A 320 12.25 -14.43 -11.04
N GLU A 321 12.34 -15.75 -10.89
CA GLU A 321 13.25 -16.38 -9.93
C GLU A 321 14.72 -16.12 -10.27
N GLY A 322 15.09 -16.19 -11.55
CA GLY A 322 16.42 -15.81 -12.01
C GLY A 322 16.76 -14.36 -11.72
N TRP A 323 15.79 -13.46 -11.94
CA TRP A 323 15.95 -12.05 -11.62
C TRP A 323 16.10 -11.78 -10.12
N ARG A 324 15.28 -12.43 -9.29
CA ARG A 324 15.40 -12.39 -7.83
C ARG A 324 16.78 -12.84 -7.35
N ALA A 325 17.31 -13.91 -7.93
CA ALA A 325 18.65 -14.41 -7.60
C ALA A 325 19.75 -13.40 -7.99
N ALA A 326 19.71 -12.87 -9.21
CA ALA A 326 20.67 -11.86 -9.67
C ALA A 326 20.62 -10.58 -8.82
N ALA A 327 19.43 -10.10 -8.47
CA ALA A 327 19.25 -8.90 -7.66
C ALA A 327 19.71 -9.06 -6.19
N ARG A 328 19.81 -10.28 -5.67
CA ARG A 328 20.41 -10.51 -4.34
C ARG A 328 21.90 -10.21 -4.32
N GLU A 329 22.59 -10.42 -5.43
CA GLU A 329 24.03 -10.28 -5.54
C GLU A 329 24.47 -8.88 -6.00
N ALA A 330 23.60 -8.15 -6.72
CA ALA A 330 23.91 -6.85 -7.31
C ALA A 330 22.70 -5.90 -7.25
N PRO A 331 22.90 -4.57 -7.12
CA PRO A 331 24.17 -3.89 -6.82
C PRO A 331 24.63 -4.12 -5.37
N ALA A 332 25.93 -3.95 -5.12
CA ALA A 332 26.52 -4.14 -3.80
C ALA A 332 26.27 -2.96 -2.85
N VAL A 333 24.99 -2.59 -2.65
CA VAL A 333 24.53 -1.53 -1.75
C VAL A 333 23.56 -2.08 -0.71
N ASP A 334 23.40 -1.36 0.39
CA ASP A 334 22.56 -1.76 1.50
C ASP A 334 21.15 -1.20 1.33
N VAL A 335 21.02 0.03 0.81
CA VAL A 335 19.75 0.71 0.57
C VAL A 335 19.74 1.29 -0.85
N ILE A 336 18.65 1.10 -1.56
CA ILE A 336 18.40 1.73 -2.86
C ILE A 336 17.39 2.85 -2.67
N VAL A 337 17.72 4.02 -3.22
CA VAL A 337 16.84 5.20 -3.28
C VAL A 337 16.36 5.37 -4.71
N SER A 338 15.07 5.57 -4.90
CA SER A 338 14.47 5.83 -6.20
C SER A 338 13.23 6.72 -6.08
N PRO A 339 12.74 7.33 -7.17
CA PRO A 339 11.41 7.89 -7.19
C PRO A 339 10.37 6.81 -6.84
N VAL A 340 9.22 7.21 -6.29
CA VAL A 340 8.03 6.34 -6.19
C VAL A 340 7.29 6.35 -7.52
N LEU A 341 7.07 7.55 -8.04
CA LEU A 341 6.30 7.82 -9.25
C LEU A 341 7.22 7.90 -10.46
N GLY A 342 6.86 7.26 -11.56
CA GLY A 342 7.60 7.32 -12.81
C GLY A 342 7.18 8.49 -13.70
N LEU A 343 6.45 9.46 -13.18
CA LEU A 343 6.03 10.67 -13.88
C LEU A 343 6.43 11.90 -13.06
N PRO A 344 6.69 13.05 -13.74
CA PRO A 344 7.13 14.27 -13.06
C PRO A 344 6.02 14.97 -12.27
N ASP A 345 4.75 14.64 -12.53
CA ASP A 345 3.57 15.17 -11.80
C ASP A 345 2.44 14.14 -11.81
N LEU A 346 1.49 14.31 -10.89
CA LEU A 346 0.30 13.48 -10.83
C LEU A 346 -0.64 13.78 -12.01
N PRO A 347 -1.15 12.76 -12.69
CA PRO A 347 -2.21 12.92 -13.69
C PRO A 347 -3.46 13.60 -13.13
N GLY A 348 -4.27 14.21 -14.00
CA GLY A 348 -5.59 14.71 -13.64
C GLY A 348 -6.51 13.59 -13.16
N ILE A 349 -7.45 13.91 -12.27
CA ILE A 349 -8.37 12.91 -11.68
C ILE A 349 -9.24 12.21 -12.74
N ASP A 350 -9.51 12.86 -13.85
CA ASP A 350 -10.32 12.33 -14.95
C ASP A 350 -9.47 11.75 -16.10
N THR A 351 -8.14 11.80 -16.00
CA THR A 351 -7.26 11.19 -17.01
C THR A 351 -7.45 9.68 -17.01
N PRO A 352 -7.73 9.05 -18.18
CA PRO A 352 -7.91 7.61 -18.25
C PRO A 352 -6.67 6.85 -17.76
N GLU A 353 -6.86 5.86 -16.89
CA GLU A 353 -5.76 5.15 -16.26
C GLU A 353 -4.79 4.49 -17.25
N HIS A 354 -5.30 4.00 -18.39
CA HIS A 354 -4.46 3.34 -19.39
C HIS A 354 -3.42 4.26 -20.04
N GLU A 355 -3.61 5.59 -19.97
CA GLU A 355 -2.65 6.57 -20.52
C GLU A 355 -1.41 6.74 -19.62
N PHE A 356 -1.51 6.45 -18.32
CA PHE A 356 -0.43 6.73 -17.38
C PHE A 356 0.02 5.56 -16.52
N ARG A 357 -0.77 4.48 -16.40
CA ARG A 357 -0.51 3.42 -15.40
C ARG A 357 0.88 2.80 -15.48
N ILE A 358 1.40 2.58 -16.71
CA ILE A 358 2.68 1.90 -16.92
C ILE A 358 3.84 2.77 -16.45
N PRO A 359 4.05 4.00 -16.98
CA PRO A 359 5.12 4.85 -16.48
C PRO A 359 4.92 5.23 -15.01
N PHE A 360 3.69 5.53 -14.58
CA PHE A 360 3.40 5.97 -13.21
C PHE A 360 3.88 4.99 -12.14
N SER A 361 3.69 3.69 -12.35
CA SER A 361 4.06 2.64 -11.39
C SER A 361 5.44 1.99 -11.65
N ALA A 362 6.19 2.48 -12.62
CA ALA A 362 7.40 1.82 -13.10
C ALA A 362 8.41 1.50 -11.98
N TYR A 363 8.77 2.48 -11.17
CA TYR A 363 9.73 2.30 -10.07
C TYR A 363 9.18 1.49 -8.90
N ALA A 364 7.90 1.67 -8.58
CA ALA A 364 7.31 1.01 -7.43
C ALA A 364 7.23 -0.52 -7.60
N ARG A 365 6.77 -1.00 -8.77
CA ARG A 365 6.50 -2.42 -9.01
C ARG A 365 7.75 -3.32 -9.07
N VAL A 366 8.92 -2.76 -9.32
CA VAL A 366 10.19 -3.50 -9.30
C VAL A 366 10.35 -4.28 -8.00
N TYR A 367 10.09 -3.63 -6.86
CA TYR A 367 10.26 -4.25 -5.55
C TYR A 367 9.17 -5.27 -5.21
N ASN A 368 8.04 -5.28 -5.94
CA ASN A 368 7.07 -6.37 -5.85
C ASN A 368 7.60 -7.64 -6.53
N PHE A 369 8.09 -7.51 -7.77
CA PHE A 369 8.67 -8.64 -8.49
C PHE A 369 9.90 -9.21 -7.76
N LEU A 370 10.74 -8.36 -7.19
CA LEU A 370 11.89 -8.80 -6.40
C LEU A 370 11.51 -9.35 -5.01
N GLY A 371 10.29 -9.07 -4.52
CA GLY A 371 9.84 -9.46 -3.20
C GLY A 371 10.45 -8.64 -2.05
N TRP A 372 11.18 -7.56 -2.36
CA TRP A 372 11.90 -6.74 -1.39
C TRP A 372 10.98 -5.75 -0.66
N PRO A 373 11.27 -5.43 0.61
CA PRO A 373 10.59 -4.34 1.29
C PRO A 373 10.98 -3.00 0.67
N ALA A 374 10.01 -2.07 0.63
CA ALA A 374 10.21 -0.70 0.18
C ALA A 374 9.25 0.25 0.90
N ILE A 375 9.72 1.44 1.25
CA ILE A 375 8.94 2.46 1.96
C ILE A 375 8.93 3.75 1.18
N ALA A 376 7.75 4.32 0.95
CA ALA A 376 7.58 5.63 0.34
C ALA A 376 7.49 6.71 1.42
N ILE A 377 8.28 7.75 1.26
CA ILE A 377 8.34 8.94 2.12
C ILE A 377 8.29 10.14 1.19
N GLY A 378 7.12 10.77 1.08
CA GLY A 378 6.89 11.73 -0.01
C GLY A 378 6.99 11.05 -1.38
N GLU A 379 7.63 11.69 -2.34
CA GLU A 379 7.79 11.17 -3.71
C GLU A 379 9.01 10.24 -3.88
N THR A 380 9.78 10.02 -2.82
CA THR A 380 10.93 9.11 -2.78
C THR A 380 10.59 7.81 -2.10
N GLN A 381 11.13 6.70 -2.58
CA GLN A 381 11.13 5.43 -1.86
C GLN A 381 12.54 4.95 -1.58
N LEU A 382 12.67 4.33 -0.42
CA LEU A 382 13.83 3.52 -0.05
C LEU A 382 13.44 2.05 -0.19
N ALA A 383 14.37 1.23 -0.62
CA ALA A 383 14.24 -0.23 -0.66
C ALA A 383 15.51 -0.90 -0.17
N ALA A 384 15.39 -2.07 0.42
CA ALA A 384 16.52 -2.88 0.84
C ALA A 384 16.19 -4.36 0.67
N ARG A 385 17.17 -5.25 0.85
CA ARG A 385 16.95 -6.70 0.79
C ARG A 385 16.24 -7.25 2.02
N ASP A 386 16.38 -6.56 3.15
CA ASP A 386 15.76 -6.93 4.41
C ASP A 386 15.06 -5.73 5.09
N PRO A 387 14.00 -5.99 5.87
CA PRO A 387 13.18 -4.93 6.44
C PRO A 387 13.90 -4.14 7.55
N ARG A 388 14.82 -4.75 8.28
CA ARG A 388 15.55 -4.09 9.35
C ARG A 388 16.46 -3.00 8.80
N THR A 389 17.30 -3.33 7.81
CA THR A 389 18.17 -2.37 7.11
C THR A 389 17.37 -1.22 6.51
N LEU A 390 16.20 -1.54 5.90
CA LEU A 390 15.30 -0.54 5.35
C LEU A 390 14.78 0.41 6.41
N LEU A 391 14.22 -0.11 7.50
CA LEU A 391 13.60 0.69 8.56
C LEU A 391 14.63 1.50 9.34
N GLU A 392 15.84 0.97 9.61
CA GLU A 392 16.95 1.72 10.20
C GLU A 392 17.24 2.98 9.37
N ALA A 393 17.35 2.83 8.04
CA ALA A 393 17.62 3.93 7.13
C ALA A 393 16.44 4.91 7.02
N ALA A 394 15.22 4.39 6.89
CA ALA A 394 14.02 5.19 6.76
C ALA A 394 13.74 6.05 8.00
N LEU A 395 13.87 5.48 9.21
CA LEU A 395 13.73 6.19 10.48
C LEU A 395 14.79 7.28 10.66
N ALA A 396 16.00 7.06 10.15
CA ALA A 396 17.07 8.06 10.20
C ALA A 396 16.90 9.18 9.16
N TRP A 397 16.13 8.93 8.10
CA TRP A 397 15.91 9.88 7.00
C TRP A 397 14.60 10.66 7.12
N ASP A 398 13.59 10.11 7.80
CA ASP A 398 12.31 10.78 8.05
C ASP A 398 12.55 11.90 9.11
N PRO A 399 12.43 13.18 8.72
CA PRO A 399 12.74 14.30 9.62
C PRO A 399 11.58 14.58 10.60
#